data_7d97c0398795895f0048355f69b4a6fb
#
_entry.id   7d97c0398795895f0048355f69b4a6fb
#
_cell.length_a   1.000
_cell.length_b   1.000
_cell.length_c   1.000
_cell.angle_alpha   90.00
_cell.angle_beta   90.00
_cell.angle_gamma   90.00
#
_symmetry.space_group_name_H-M   'P 1'
#
loop_
_entity.id
_entity.type
_entity.pdbx_description
1 polymer ?
#
loop_
_entity_poly.entity_id
_entity_poly.type
_entity_poly.pdbx_seq_one_letter_code
_entity_poly.pdbx_strand_id
1 'polypeptide(L)'
;LSHNQRLAKTNSEGITKREATFINKSLSFLEQAVINLSDKKSNSHNCRSSKLTHALKDSIGGRCMTVMIANIWPELQQLEETISTLRFASRMMCVPAEPTINEVIDPIKAIETYKRENKLL
;
A
#
# COMPACT_ATOMS: atom_id res chain seq x y z
N LEU A 1 -2.23 -3.85 -12.17
CA LEU A 1 -3.12 -4.85 -12.79
C LEU A 1 -3.21 -4.68 -14.31
N SER A 2 -3.26 -3.45 -14.82
CA SER A 2 -3.29 -3.15 -16.26
C SER A 2 -2.06 -3.64 -17.05
N HIS A 3 -0.95 -3.89 -16.37
CA HIS A 3 0.30 -4.29 -17.00
C HIS A 3 0.30 -5.75 -17.52
N ASN A 4 -0.51 -6.63 -16.92
CA ASN A 4 -0.62 -8.03 -17.35
C ASN A 4 -1.26 -8.16 -18.74
N GLN A 5 -2.22 -7.30 -19.07
CA GLN A 5 -2.87 -7.28 -20.39
C GLN A 5 -1.97 -6.62 -21.46
N ARG A 6 -1.09 -5.69 -21.07
CA ARG A 6 -0.12 -5.09 -22.00
C ARG A 6 0.91 -6.08 -22.52
N LEU A 7 1.35 -7.06 -21.72
CA LEU A 7 2.26 -8.11 -22.18
C LEU A 7 1.66 -8.99 -23.28
N ALA A 8 0.35 -9.22 -23.25
CA ALA A 8 -0.34 -9.94 -24.31
C ALA A 8 -0.53 -9.10 -25.59
N LYS A 9 -0.55 -7.77 -25.47
CA LYS A 9 -0.73 -6.83 -26.60
C LYS A 9 0.61 -6.35 -27.19
N THR A 10 1.72 -6.44 -26.44
CA THR A 10 3.05 -6.05 -26.92
C THR A 10 3.90 -7.31 -27.09
N ASN A 11 4.34 -7.60 -28.31
CA ASN A 11 5.34 -8.66 -28.63
C ASN A 11 6.72 -8.29 -28.05
N SER A 12 6.78 -8.01 -26.74
CA SER A 12 8.04 -7.70 -26.08
C SER A 12 8.82 -8.99 -25.80
N GLU A 13 10.00 -9.09 -26.38
CA GLU A 13 10.90 -10.24 -26.25
C GLU A 13 12.04 -9.97 -25.26
N GLY A 14 12.55 -11.02 -24.61
CA GLY A 14 13.78 -10.99 -23.85
C GLY A 14 13.69 -10.35 -22.46
N ILE A 15 14.56 -9.39 -22.17
CA ILE A 15 14.75 -8.75 -20.85
C ILE A 15 13.47 -7.99 -20.42
N THR A 16 12.86 -7.27 -21.33
CA THR A 16 11.63 -6.48 -21.09
C THR A 16 10.47 -7.37 -20.62
N LYS A 17 10.34 -8.58 -21.17
CA LYS A 17 9.34 -9.56 -20.76
C LYS A 17 9.57 -10.06 -19.33
N ARG A 18 10.82 -10.30 -18.96
CA ARG A 18 11.19 -10.73 -17.59
C ARG A 18 10.90 -9.63 -16.56
N GLU A 19 11.27 -8.39 -16.87
CA GLU A 19 10.99 -7.23 -16.02
C GLU A 19 9.48 -7.04 -15.83
N ALA A 20 8.72 -7.05 -16.89
CA ALA A 20 7.28 -6.92 -16.85
C ALA A 20 6.62 -8.06 -16.04
N THR A 21 7.10 -9.29 -16.17
CA THR A 21 6.63 -10.44 -15.38
C THR A 21 6.94 -10.24 -13.90
N PHE A 22 8.12 -9.74 -13.56
CA PHE A 22 8.51 -9.47 -12.19
C PHE A 22 7.66 -8.36 -11.55
N ILE A 23 7.42 -7.27 -12.28
CA ILE A 23 6.56 -6.17 -11.86
C ILE A 23 5.13 -6.68 -11.60
N ASN A 24 4.56 -7.43 -12.54
CA ASN A 24 3.21 -8.00 -12.42
C ASN A 24 3.08 -8.93 -11.22
N LYS A 25 4.08 -9.79 -11.00
CA LYS A 25 4.12 -10.68 -9.83
C LYS A 25 4.12 -9.89 -8.53
N SER A 26 4.90 -8.82 -8.45
CA SER A 26 4.95 -7.95 -7.27
C SER A 26 3.63 -7.25 -7.01
N LEU A 27 2.95 -6.77 -8.07
CA LEU A 27 1.62 -6.17 -7.98
C LEU A 27 0.54 -7.19 -7.57
N SER A 28 0.62 -8.43 -8.04
CA SER A 28 -0.30 -9.50 -7.62
C SER A 28 -0.14 -9.82 -6.13
N PHE A 29 1.08 -9.82 -5.61
CA PHE A 29 1.32 -9.98 -4.17
C PHE A 29 0.78 -8.79 -3.37
N LEU A 30 0.89 -7.57 -3.90
CA LEU A 30 0.31 -6.39 -3.27
C LEU A 30 -1.22 -6.49 -3.22
N GLU A 31 -1.86 -6.89 -4.31
CA GLU A 31 -3.31 -7.11 -4.35
C GLU A 31 -3.74 -8.15 -3.32
N GLN A 32 -3.03 -9.28 -3.24
CA GLN A 32 -3.33 -10.31 -2.26
C GLN A 32 -3.14 -9.82 -0.82
N ALA A 33 -2.12 -9.02 -0.56
CA ALA A 33 -1.90 -8.41 0.75
C ALA A 33 -3.06 -7.47 1.14
N VAL A 34 -3.53 -6.64 0.20
CA VAL A 34 -4.68 -5.75 0.40
C VAL A 34 -5.97 -6.53 0.67
N ILE A 35 -6.21 -7.62 -0.09
CA ILE A 35 -7.37 -8.50 0.13
C ILE A 35 -7.32 -9.08 1.55
N ASN A 36 -6.18 -9.61 1.95
CA ASN A 36 -6.02 -10.21 3.28
C ASN A 36 -6.19 -9.19 4.42
N LEU A 37 -5.73 -7.94 4.22
CA LEU A 37 -5.87 -6.86 5.20
C LEU A 37 -7.29 -6.29 5.26
N SER A 38 -8.01 -6.27 4.14
CA SER A 38 -9.39 -5.81 4.08
C SER A 38 -10.38 -6.82 4.68
N ASP A 39 -10.02 -8.11 4.75
CA ASP A 39 -10.82 -9.16 5.36
C ASP A 39 -10.48 -9.29 6.85
N LYS A 40 -11.39 -8.81 7.71
CA LYS A 40 -11.25 -8.82 9.18
C LYS A 40 -11.05 -10.24 9.78
N LYS A 41 -11.34 -11.30 9.03
CA LYS A 41 -11.17 -12.69 9.45
C LYS A 41 -9.77 -13.24 9.20
N SER A 42 -8.98 -12.59 8.39
CA SER A 42 -7.64 -13.05 8.02
C SER A 42 -6.59 -12.48 8.98
N ASN A 43 -6.15 -13.28 9.95
CA ASN A 43 -5.01 -12.96 10.83
C ASN A 43 -3.65 -13.06 10.12
N SER A 44 -3.62 -13.30 8.81
CA SER A 44 -2.40 -13.55 8.06
C SER A 44 -1.87 -12.29 7.39
N HIS A 45 -1.07 -11.52 8.11
CA HIS A 45 -0.31 -10.39 7.57
C HIS A 45 0.89 -10.89 6.74
N ASN A 46 0.65 -11.56 5.62
CA ASN A 46 1.74 -12.07 4.78
C ASN A 46 2.33 -10.96 3.87
N CYS A 47 2.84 -9.89 4.50
CA CYS A 47 3.49 -8.78 3.78
C CYS A 47 4.92 -9.12 3.30
N ARG A 48 5.40 -10.35 3.53
CA ARG A 48 6.77 -10.77 3.15
C ARG A 48 6.85 -11.42 1.77
N SER A 49 5.74 -11.51 1.05
CA SER A 49 5.65 -12.21 -0.24
C SER A 49 6.44 -11.54 -1.36
N SER A 50 6.68 -10.23 -1.27
CA SER A 50 7.55 -9.50 -2.23
C SER A 50 8.29 -8.36 -1.54
N LYS A 51 9.38 -7.89 -2.16
CA LYS A 51 10.11 -6.68 -1.69
C LYS A 51 9.19 -5.47 -1.63
N LEU A 52 8.26 -5.34 -2.57
CA LEU A 52 7.28 -4.26 -2.62
C LEU A 52 6.34 -4.30 -1.42
N THR A 53 5.72 -5.44 -1.14
CA THR A 53 4.81 -5.58 0.01
C THR A 53 5.52 -5.43 1.34
N HIS A 54 6.78 -5.85 1.41
CA HIS A 54 7.61 -5.65 2.60
C HIS A 54 7.93 -4.17 2.84
N ALA A 55 8.27 -3.41 1.78
CA ALA A 55 8.55 -1.98 1.87
C ALA A 55 7.31 -1.16 2.25
N LEU A 56 6.12 -1.59 1.81
CA LEU A 56 4.85 -0.91 2.07
C LEU A 56 4.14 -1.39 3.35
N LYS A 57 4.74 -2.29 4.11
CA LYS A 57 4.14 -2.93 5.28
C LYS A 57 3.60 -1.93 6.31
N ASP A 58 4.37 -0.89 6.60
CA ASP A 58 4.00 0.11 7.61
C ASP A 58 3.03 1.16 7.07
N SER A 59 2.94 1.28 5.75
CA SER A 59 2.03 2.20 5.07
C SER A 59 0.65 1.57 4.86
N ILE A 60 0.58 0.30 4.46
CA ILE A 60 -0.69 -0.37 4.17
C ILE A 60 -1.16 -1.15 5.40
N GLY A 61 -2.15 -0.63 6.10
CA GLY A 61 -2.68 -1.23 7.32
C GLY A 61 -1.78 -1.09 8.55
N GLY A 62 -0.78 -0.18 8.49
CA GLY A 62 0.12 0.12 9.58
C GLY A 62 -0.19 1.47 10.25
N ARG A 63 0.87 2.10 10.80
CA ARG A 63 0.77 3.35 11.57
C ARG A 63 0.90 4.62 10.73
N CYS A 64 1.06 4.48 9.41
CA CYS A 64 1.22 5.63 8.51
C CYS A 64 -0.13 6.10 7.98
N MET A 65 -0.27 7.41 7.82
CA MET A 65 -1.36 7.99 7.05
C MET A 65 -1.06 7.76 5.57
N THR A 66 -1.88 6.97 4.89
CA THR A 66 -1.66 6.57 3.51
C THR A 66 -2.73 7.15 2.61
N VAL A 67 -2.31 7.75 1.49
CA VAL A 67 -3.18 8.24 0.43
C VAL A 67 -2.91 7.44 -0.83
N MET A 68 -3.96 6.92 -1.44
CA MET A 68 -3.88 6.22 -2.72
C MET A 68 -4.42 7.10 -3.84
N ILE A 69 -3.64 7.25 -4.91
CA ILE A 69 -4.04 7.92 -6.15
C ILE A 69 -4.26 6.86 -7.21
N ALA A 70 -5.50 6.72 -7.68
CA ALA A 70 -5.87 5.77 -8.72
C ALA A 70 -6.10 6.49 -10.05
N ASN A 71 -5.35 6.12 -11.08
CA ASN A 71 -5.52 6.65 -12.43
C ASN A 71 -6.41 5.70 -13.24
N ILE A 72 -7.40 6.25 -13.93
CA ILE A 72 -8.35 5.52 -14.76
C ILE A 72 -8.36 6.08 -16.18
N TRP A 73 -8.78 5.24 -17.15
CA TRP A 73 -8.94 5.62 -18.54
C TRP A 73 -10.41 5.84 -18.87
N PRO A 74 -10.78 6.92 -19.56
CA PRO A 74 -12.17 7.15 -19.97
C PRO A 74 -12.58 6.34 -21.19
N GLU A 75 -11.64 5.71 -21.90
CA GLU A 75 -11.88 5.00 -23.13
C GLU A 75 -12.54 3.64 -22.92
N LEU A 76 -13.54 3.32 -23.75
CA LEU A 76 -14.25 2.04 -23.68
C LEU A 76 -13.33 0.82 -23.84
N GLN A 77 -12.27 0.95 -24.65
CA GLN A 77 -11.27 -0.11 -24.86
C GLN A 77 -10.49 -0.49 -23.59
N GLN A 78 -10.45 0.42 -22.61
CA GLN A 78 -9.75 0.25 -21.35
C GLN A 78 -10.71 0.06 -20.15
N LEU A 79 -11.99 -0.25 -20.43
CA LEU A 79 -13.02 -0.39 -19.41
C LEU A 79 -12.67 -1.45 -18.35
N GLU A 80 -12.18 -2.60 -18.78
CA GLU A 80 -11.80 -3.69 -17.86
C GLU A 80 -10.68 -3.28 -16.92
N GLU A 81 -9.70 -2.52 -17.42
CA GLU A 81 -8.59 -2.00 -16.62
C GLU A 81 -9.07 -0.94 -15.62
N THR A 82 -9.96 -0.07 -16.05
CA THR A 82 -10.61 0.92 -15.19
C THR A 82 -11.39 0.26 -14.07
N ILE A 83 -12.22 -0.75 -14.38
CA ILE A 83 -12.98 -1.51 -13.37
C ILE A 83 -12.05 -2.21 -12.39
N SER A 84 -10.97 -2.83 -12.87
CA SER A 84 -9.99 -3.50 -12.04
C SER A 84 -9.31 -2.53 -11.07
N THR A 85 -8.92 -1.36 -11.57
CA THR A 85 -8.31 -0.29 -10.76
C THR A 85 -9.26 0.21 -9.68
N LEU A 86 -10.54 0.44 -10.03
CA LEU A 86 -11.56 0.89 -9.07
C LEU A 86 -11.86 -0.17 -8.00
N ARG A 87 -11.90 -1.44 -8.37
CA ARG A 87 -12.05 -2.55 -7.41
C ARG A 87 -10.89 -2.61 -6.43
N PHE A 88 -9.67 -2.44 -6.91
CA PHE A 88 -8.49 -2.38 -6.05
C PHE A 88 -8.55 -1.18 -5.10
N ALA A 89 -8.90 0.01 -5.60
CA ALA A 89 -9.06 1.21 -4.79
C ALA A 89 -10.14 1.02 -3.71
N SER A 90 -11.28 0.43 -4.05
CA SER A 90 -12.35 0.13 -3.08
C SER A 90 -11.90 -0.82 -1.98
N ARG A 91 -11.08 -1.83 -2.29
CA ARG A 91 -10.50 -2.72 -1.28
C ARG A 91 -9.51 -1.99 -0.38
N MET A 92 -8.68 -1.11 -0.95
CA MET A 92 -7.75 -0.27 -0.17
C MET A 92 -8.48 0.60 0.84
N MET A 93 -9.65 1.14 0.51
CA MET A 93 -10.47 1.92 1.45
C MET A 93 -10.97 1.10 2.65
N CYS A 94 -11.07 -0.22 2.50
CA CYS A 94 -11.50 -1.12 3.59
C CYS A 94 -10.34 -1.57 4.49
N VAL A 95 -9.09 -1.28 4.13
CA VAL A 95 -7.92 -1.64 4.95
C VAL A 95 -7.89 -0.75 6.18
N PRO A 96 -7.93 -1.32 7.40
CA PRO A 96 -7.85 -0.54 8.62
C PRO A 96 -6.44 0.06 8.75
N ALA A 97 -6.36 1.31 9.16
CA ALA A 97 -5.10 1.99 9.45
C ALA A 97 -5.27 2.76 10.77
N GLU A 98 -4.26 2.67 11.63
CA GLU A 98 -4.19 3.39 12.90
C GLU A 98 -2.99 4.35 12.87
N PRO A 99 -3.12 5.50 12.17
CA PRO A 99 -2.01 6.43 12.04
C PRO A 99 -1.61 6.98 13.41
N THR A 100 -0.33 6.92 13.72
CA THR A 100 0.25 7.49 14.94
C THR A 100 1.20 8.61 14.58
N ILE A 101 1.15 9.70 15.35
CA ILE A 101 2.11 10.80 15.22
C ILE A 101 3.42 10.33 15.85
N ASN A 102 4.50 10.33 15.07
CA ASN A 102 5.83 10.10 15.60
C ASN A 102 6.37 11.41 16.17
N GLU A 103 6.12 11.63 17.46
CA GLU A 103 6.74 12.75 18.17
C GLU A 103 8.18 12.39 18.52
N VAL A 104 9.13 13.13 17.95
CA VAL A 104 10.51 13.12 18.43
C VAL A 104 10.55 14.02 19.67
N ILE A 105 10.36 13.42 20.84
CA ILE A 105 10.44 14.14 22.10
C ILE A 105 11.92 14.45 22.32
N ASP A 106 12.28 15.74 22.23
CA ASP A 106 13.58 16.22 22.69
C ASP A 106 13.65 15.99 24.23
N PRO A 107 14.59 15.16 24.72
CA PRO A 107 14.67 14.83 26.14
C PRO A 107 14.81 16.07 27.04
N ILE A 108 15.47 17.12 26.57
CA ILE A 108 15.67 18.36 27.31
C ILE A 108 14.34 19.08 27.48
N LYS A 109 13.58 19.23 26.40
CA LYS A 109 12.24 19.87 26.44
C LYS A 109 11.25 19.06 27.28
N ALA A 110 11.32 17.73 27.21
CA ALA A 110 10.46 16.88 28.04
C ALA A 110 10.74 17.11 29.54
N ILE A 111 12.01 17.16 29.95
CA ILE A 111 12.39 17.44 31.33
C ILE A 111 11.92 18.82 31.79
N GLU A 112 12.03 19.85 30.96
CA GLU A 112 11.53 21.18 31.27
C GLU A 112 10.00 21.22 31.42
N THR A 113 9.28 20.51 30.57
CA THR A 113 7.82 20.40 30.66
C THR A 113 7.40 19.71 31.96
N TYR A 114 7.99 18.56 32.27
CA TYR A 114 7.70 17.85 33.53
C TYR A 114 8.08 18.65 34.78
N LYS A 115 9.18 19.39 34.75
CA LYS A 115 9.54 20.30 35.86
C LYS A 115 8.53 21.43 36.06
N ARG A 116 7.93 21.92 34.96
CA ARG A 116 6.89 22.96 35.01
C ARG A 116 5.59 22.41 35.57
N GLU A 117 5.17 21.24 35.12
CA GLU A 117 3.98 20.54 35.60
C GLU A 117 4.08 20.19 37.10
N ASN A 118 5.21 19.66 37.54
CA ASN A 118 5.44 19.35 38.97
C ASN A 118 5.55 20.58 39.90
N LYS A 119 5.79 21.77 39.33
CA LYS A 119 5.75 23.01 40.13
C LYS A 119 4.33 23.56 40.34
N LEU A 120 3.35 23.11 39.54
CA LEU A 120 1.97 23.50 39.56
C LEU A 120 1.09 22.59 40.46
N LEU A 121 1.66 21.45 40.87
CA LEU A 121 1.13 20.53 41.88
C LEU A 121 1.69 20.85 43.26
#